data_99ae1cfed18e5442bf7a795f08753cee
#
_entry.id   99ae1cfed18e5442bf7a795f08753cee
#
_cell.length_a   1.000
_cell.length_b   1.000
_cell.length_c   1.000
_cell.angle_alpha   90.00
_cell.angle_beta   90.00
_cell.angle_gamma   90.00
#
_symmetry.space_group_name_H-M   'P 1'
#
loop_
_entity.id
_entity.type
_entity.pdbx_description
1 polymer ?
#
loop_
_entity_poly.entity_id
_entity_poly.type
_entity_poly.pdbx_seq_one_letter_code
_entity_poly.pdbx_strand_id
1 'polypeptide(L)'
;GDRAYVDLAFLNELNTRGVFFVLRPKVNMRFRTIKKLPCGGKILRDELVRPDGVTTAKDYPGLLRMVTALVEVDGAERKMTFITNNTQWSARTIAELYRARWTIEVFFKEIKQTLQLRDFVGTNENAVKWQVWTGLLMHLLLRFLRHVSRWGHSFSRCVGIVRTALWVKTDLGELLRCYGTAGGPHRPVLVAKEPFLPGFEAFSSSLVGQQG
;
A
#
# COMPACT_ATOMS: atom_id res chain seq x y z
N GLY A 1 10.83 1.14 0.23
CA GLY A 1 10.75 2.56 -0.13
C GLY A 1 11.12 2.82 -1.60
N ASP A 2 10.93 4.04 -2.05
CA ASP A 2 11.27 4.43 -3.42
C ASP A 2 12.77 4.70 -3.58
N ARG A 3 13.25 4.77 -4.84
CA ARG A 3 14.66 5.06 -5.21
C ARG A 3 15.18 6.38 -4.63
N ALA A 4 14.30 7.36 -4.43
CA ALA A 4 14.65 8.65 -3.84
C ALA A 4 15.24 8.54 -2.43
N TYR A 5 14.81 7.54 -1.66
CA TYR A 5 15.24 7.33 -0.26
C TYR A 5 16.51 6.50 -0.12
N VAL A 6 17.19 6.16 -1.23
CA VAL A 6 18.41 5.37 -1.18
C VAL A 6 19.60 6.30 -0.91
N ASP A 7 19.90 6.47 0.36
CA ASP A 7 21.09 7.07 0.93
C ASP A 7 21.79 6.01 1.80
N LEU A 8 23.01 5.63 1.47
CA LEU A 8 23.70 4.53 2.12
C LEU A 8 24.05 4.83 3.58
N ALA A 9 24.40 6.07 3.90
CA ALA A 9 24.68 6.47 5.29
C ALA A 9 23.41 6.38 6.14
N PHE A 10 22.28 6.87 5.65
CA PHE A 10 21.00 6.73 6.31
C PHE A 10 20.56 5.26 6.44
N LEU A 11 20.77 4.44 5.41
CA LEU A 11 20.46 3.01 5.47
C LEU A 11 21.34 2.28 6.49
N ASN A 12 22.58 2.70 6.69
CA ASN A 12 23.46 2.17 7.72
C ASN A 12 22.96 2.57 9.12
N GLU A 13 22.50 3.79 9.30
CA GLU A 13 21.85 4.21 10.55
C GLU A 13 20.63 3.33 10.86
N LEU A 14 19.73 3.11 9.90
CA LEU A 14 18.59 2.22 10.07
C LEU A 14 19.02 0.81 10.44
N ASN A 15 20.07 0.29 9.79
CA ASN A 15 20.62 -1.03 10.09
C ASN A 15 21.16 -1.11 11.53
N THR A 16 21.88 -0.09 11.97
CA THR A 16 22.41 -0.01 13.36
C THR A 16 21.27 0.04 14.39
N ARG A 17 20.16 0.66 14.04
CA ARG A 17 18.94 0.71 14.86
C ARG A 17 18.09 -0.56 14.79
N GLY A 18 18.53 -1.60 14.06
CA GLY A 18 17.78 -2.84 13.89
C GLY A 18 16.53 -2.72 13.02
N VAL A 19 16.41 -1.66 12.22
CA VAL A 19 15.27 -1.44 11.32
C VAL A 19 15.53 -2.12 9.99
N PHE A 20 14.61 -2.98 9.57
CA PHE A 20 14.67 -3.61 8.26
C PHE A 20 14.08 -2.72 7.17
N PHE A 21 14.69 -2.76 6.00
CA PHE A 21 14.21 -2.02 4.85
C PHE A 21 14.21 -2.89 3.57
N VAL A 22 13.31 -2.55 2.65
CA VAL A 22 13.28 -3.06 1.27
C VAL A 22 13.14 -1.87 0.33
N LEU A 23 14.11 -1.68 -0.56
CA LEU A 23 14.20 -0.52 -1.46
C LEU A 23 14.61 -0.96 -2.87
N ARG A 24 14.35 -0.10 -3.86
CA ARG A 24 14.95 -0.26 -5.18
C ARG A 24 16.27 0.51 -5.23
N PRO A 25 17.38 -0.11 -5.65
CA PRO A 25 18.65 0.61 -5.81
C PRO A 25 18.56 1.68 -6.91
N LYS A 26 19.35 2.73 -6.80
CA LYS A 26 19.55 3.69 -7.91
C LYS A 26 20.30 2.99 -9.04
N VAL A 27 20.07 3.42 -10.28
CA VAL A 27 20.64 2.79 -11.48
C VAL A 27 22.18 2.86 -11.50
N ASN A 28 22.72 3.93 -10.93
CA ASN A 28 24.16 4.19 -10.87
C ASN A 28 24.88 3.54 -9.68
N MET A 29 24.17 2.83 -8.81
CA MET A 29 24.80 2.15 -7.68
C MET A 29 25.50 0.88 -8.16
N ARG A 30 26.74 0.70 -7.72
CA ARG A 30 27.54 -0.48 -7.98
C ARG A 30 27.60 -1.35 -6.73
N PHE A 31 27.52 -2.66 -6.94
CA PHE A 31 27.61 -3.64 -5.87
C PHE A 31 28.54 -4.77 -6.28
N ARG A 32 29.36 -5.22 -5.35
CA ARG A 32 30.19 -6.41 -5.50
C ARG A 32 29.46 -7.60 -4.89
N THR A 33 29.23 -8.64 -5.67
CA THR A 33 28.64 -9.90 -5.19
C THR A 33 29.64 -10.63 -4.30
N ILE A 34 29.19 -10.98 -3.11
CA ILE A 34 29.97 -11.76 -2.13
C ILE A 34 29.56 -13.23 -2.19
N LYS A 35 28.24 -13.50 -2.27
CA LYS A 35 27.70 -14.85 -2.32
C LYS A 35 26.40 -14.88 -3.12
N LYS A 36 26.27 -15.88 -3.99
CA LYS A 36 25.00 -16.18 -4.67
C LYS A 36 24.19 -17.13 -3.82
N LEU A 37 22.88 -16.90 -3.74
CA LEU A 37 21.93 -17.74 -3.03
C LEU A 37 21.08 -18.50 -4.03
N PRO A 38 20.54 -19.69 -3.67
CA PRO A 38 19.63 -20.43 -4.52
C PRO A 38 18.41 -19.58 -4.90
N CYS A 39 18.03 -19.59 -6.15
CA CYS A 39 16.86 -18.90 -6.67
C CYS A 39 16.13 -19.77 -7.69
N GLY A 40 14.84 -19.45 -7.92
CA GLY A 40 14.01 -20.19 -8.88
C GLY A 40 12.64 -19.56 -9.04
N GLY A 41 11.88 -20.02 -10.03
CA GLY A 41 10.58 -19.47 -10.37
C GLY A 41 10.66 -18.01 -10.80
N LYS A 42 9.91 -17.14 -10.14
CA LYS A 42 9.90 -15.69 -10.42
C LYS A 42 11.12 -14.93 -9.86
N ILE A 43 11.98 -15.59 -9.08
CA ILE A 43 13.22 -15.00 -8.56
C ILE A 43 14.36 -15.28 -9.54
N LEU A 44 14.84 -14.26 -10.20
CA LEU A 44 15.88 -14.35 -11.22
C LEU A 44 17.30 -14.26 -10.64
N ARG A 45 17.46 -13.60 -9.49
CA ARG A 45 18.74 -13.40 -8.85
C ARG A 45 18.53 -13.16 -7.34
N ASP A 46 19.38 -13.79 -6.54
CA ASP A 46 19.40 -13.64 -5.09
C ASP A 46 20.85 -13.69 -4.64
N GLU A 47 21.36 -12.59 -4.10
CA GLU A 47 22.77 -12.43 -3.80
C GLU A 47 23.01 -11.60 -2.54
N LEU A 48 24.05 -11.98 -1.79
CA LEU A 48 24.65 -11.11 -0.79
C LEU A 48 25.68 -10.23 -1.47
N VAL A 49 25.55 -8.93 -1.26
CA VAL A 49 26.38 -7.92 -1.93
C VAL A 49 26.92 -6.90 -0.94
N ARG A 50 27.99 -6.22 -1.34
CA ARG A 50 28.47 -5.00 -0.67
C ARG A 50 28.47 -3.84 -1.66
N PRO A 51 28.19 -2.61 -1.21
CA PRO A 51 28.42 -1.43 -2.05
C PRO A 51 29.86 -1.40 -2.55
N ASP A 52 30.00 -1.10 -3.85
CA ASP A 52 31.29 -1.02 -4.51
C ASP A 52 31.62 0.45 -4.83
N GLY A 53 32.75 0.91 -4.30
CA GLY A 53 33.20 2.29 -4.39
C GLY A 53 33.71 2.80 -3.05
N VAL A 54 34.70 3.67 -3.08
CA VAL A 54 35.42 4.12 -1.88
C VAL A 54 34.50 4.82 -0.87
N THR A 55 33.63 5.70 -1.35
CA THR A 55 32.69 6.44 -0.50
C THR A 55 31.52 5.55 -0.08
N THR A 56 30.90 4.85 -1.02
CA THR A 56 29.72 4.00 -0.77
C THR A 56 30.02 2.83 0.17
N ALA A 57 31.22 2.27 0.11
CA ALA A 57 31.66 1.21 1.02
C ALA A 57 31.91 1.73 2.44
N LYS A 58 32.30 3.00 2.62
CA LYS A 58 32.41 3.65 3.93
C LYS A 58 31.03 3.96 4.51
N ASP A 59 30.10 4.46 3.68
CA ASP A 59 28.75 4.83 4.10
C ASP A 59 27.94 3.61 4.58
N TYR A 60 28.14 2.46 3.92
CA TYR A 60 27.51 1.20 4.31
C TYR A 60 28.52 0.04 4.29
N PRO A 61 29.22 -0.22 5.39
CA PRO A 61 30.24 -1.29 5.47
C PRO A 61 29.64 -2.69 5.55
N GLY A 62 28.33 -2.79 5.89
CA GLY A 62 27.61 -4.04 6.08
C GLY A 62 27.32 -4.82 4.78
N LEU A 63 26.73 -6.01 4.96
CA LEU A 63 26.19 -6.80 3.87
C LEU A 63 24.77 -6.36 3.56
N LEU A 64 24.46 -6.25 2.28
CA LEU A 64 23.11 -6.13 1.76
C LEU A 64 22.74 -7.41 1.02
N ARG A 65 21.48 -7.70 0.93
CA ARG A 65 20.96 -8.72 0.04
C ARG A 65 20.28 -8.05 -1.15
N MET A 66 20.63 -8.50 -2.34
CA MET A 66 20.07 -8.02 -3.59
C MET A 66 19.23 -9.12 -4.23
N VAL A 67 17.95 -8.85 -4.41
CA VAL A 67 16.99 -9.77 -5.03
C VAL A 67 16.47 -9.16 -6.31
N THR A 68 16.52 -9.93 -7.41
CA THR A 68 15.88 -9.56 -8.68
C THR A 68 14.75 -10.55 -8.94
N ALA A 69 13.54 -10.03 -9.10
CA ALA A 69 12.34 -10.82 -9.31
C ALA A 69 11.49 -10.29 -10.46
N LEU A 70 10.66 -11.16 -11.03
CA LEU A 70 9.53 -10.78 -11.87
C LEU A 70 8.36 -10.43 -10.96
N VAL A 71 7.93 -9.18 -11.01
CA VAL A 71 6.83 -8.64 -10.20
C VAL A 71 5.73 -8.17 -11.14
N GLU A 72 4.50 -8.59 -10.87
CA GLU A 72 3.34 -8.10 -11.59
C GLU A 72 2.99 -6.67 -11.14
N VAL A 73 2.99 -5.75 -12.09
CA VAL A 73 2.62 -4.35 -11.89
C VAL A 73 1.71 -3.95 -13.04
N ASP A 74 0.51 -3.48 -12.71
CA ASP A 74 -0.51 -3.07 -13.69
C ASP A 74 -0.84 -4.17 -14.75
N GLY A 75 -0.91 -5.44 -14.32
CA GLY A 75 -1.20 -6.57 -15.19
C GLY A 75 -0.04 -7.03 -16.07
N ALA A 76 1.15 -6.44 -15.94
CA ALA A 76 2.35 -6.83 -16.67
C ALA A 76 3.47 -7.29 -15.75
N GLU A 77 4.17 -8.36 -16.13
CA GLU A 77 5.36 -8.80 -15.41
C GLU A 77 6.54 -7.87 -15.73
N ARG A 78 7.13 -7.31 -14.68
CA ARG A 78 8.31 -6.44 -14.79
C ARG A 78 9.45 -6.97 -13.95
N LYS A 79 10.64 -6.99 -14.55
CA LYS A 79 11.88 -7.29 -13.84
C LYS A 79 12.23 -6.15 -12.88
N MET A 80 12.30 -6.44 -11.60
CA MET A 80 12.64 -5.47 -10.56
C MET A 80 13.75 -6.00 -9.66
N THR A 81 14.65 -5.08 -9.26
CA THR A 81 15.73 -5.37 -8.33
C THR A 81 15.49 -4.64 -7.02
N PHE A 82 15.69 -5.32 -5.93
CA PHE A 82 15.54 -4.84 -4.55
C PHE A 82 16.81 -5.03 -3.76
N ILE A 83 17.06 -4.13 -2.81
CA ILE A 83 18.09 -4.26 -1.78
C ILE A 83 17.44 -4.25 -0.40
N THR A 84 17.99 -5.04 0.51
CA THR A 84 17.55 -5.14 1.91
C THR A 84 18.72 -5.51 2.81
N ASN A 85 18.64 -5.12 4.09
CA ASN A 85 19.55 -5.60 5.13
C ASN A 85 19.07 -6.90 5.78
N ASN A 86 17.87 -7.38 5.46
CA ASN A 86 17.36 -8.65 5.98
C ASN A 86 17.84 -9.82 5.14
N THR A 87 18.65 -10.67 5.74
CA THR A 87 19.20 -11.89 5.09
C THR A 87 18.38 -13.14 5.37
N GLN A 88 17.40 -13.07 6.29
CA GLN A 88 16.62 -14.24 6.74
C GLN A 88 15.31 -14.43 5.96
N TRP A 89 14.68 -13.34 5.50
CA TRP A 89 13.43 -13.43 4.75
C TRP A 89 13.63 -14.18 3.42
N SER A 90 12.57 -14.84 2.94
CA SER A 90 12.63 -15.43 1.61
C SER A 90 12.72 -14.33 0.53
N ALA A 91 13.36 -14.61 -0.61
CA ALA A 91 13.40 -13.68 -1.73
C ALA A 91 12.00 -13.30 -2.24
N ARG A 92 11.06 -14.26 -2.15
CA ARG A 92 9.65 -14.04 -2.46
C ARG A 92 9.01 -13.03 -1.51
N THR A 93 9.24 -13.17 -0.21
CA THR A 93 8.74 -12.22 0.81
C THR A 93 9.25 -10.81 0.55
N ILE A 94 10.52 -10.65 0.17
CA ILE A 94 11.11 -9.35 -0.17
C ILE A 94 10.38 -8.71 -1.36
N ALA A 95 10.10 -9.49 -2.41
CA ALA A 95 9.36 -9.00 -3.58
C ALA A 95 7.91 -8.64 -3.24
N GLU A 96 7.23 -9.44 -2.41
CA GLU A 96 5.86 -9.21 -1.95
C GLU A 96 5.76 -7.96 -1.05
N LEU A 97 6.70 -7.76 -0.13
CA LEU A 97 6.77 -6.54 0.70
C LEU A 97 6.94 -5.28 -0.15
N TYR A 98 7.76 -5.37 -1.20
CA TYR A 98 7.88 -4.23 -2.11
C TYR A 98 6.59 -4.00 -2.90
N ARG A 99 5.92 -5.05 -3.35
CA ARG A 99 4.62 -4.96 -4.03
C ARG A 99 3.57 -4.31 -3.14
N ALA A 100 3.54 -4.65 -1.84
CA ALA A 100 2.63 -4.04 -0.88
C ALA A 100 2.79 -2.51 -0.76
N ARG A 101 3.99 -1.96 -1.05
CA ARG A 101 4.21 -0.51 -1.11
C ARG A 101 3.30 0.18 -2.15
N TRP A 102 2.95 -0.52 -3.22
CA TRP A 102 2.08 0.04 -4.26
C TRP A 102 0.70 0.44 -3.75
N THR A 103 0.25 -0.17 -2.66
CA THR A 103 -1.02 0.20 -2.01
C THR A 103 -1.03 1.66 -1.55
N ILE A 104 0.13 2.22 -1.19
CA ILE A 104 0.26 3.63 -0.81
C ILE A 104 -0.01 4.55 -2.03
N GLU A 105 0.48 4.18 -3.20
CA GLU A 105 0.24 4.97 -4.42
C GLU A 105 -1.23 4.90 -4.85
N VAL A 106 -1.84 3.71 -4.75
CA VAL A 106 -3.29 3.54 -4.98
C VAL A 106 -4.09 4.39 -3.99
N PHE A 107 -3.73 4.39 -2.72
CA PHE A 107 -4.35 5.20 -1.68
C PHE A 107 -4.27 6.71 -2.02
N PHE A 108 -3.09 7.23 -2.35
CA PHE A 108 -2.96 8.63 -2.74
C PHE A 108 -3.69 8.96 -4.05
N LYS A 109 -3.74 8.02 -5.00
CA LYS A 109 -4.52 8.16 -6.21
C LYS A 109 -6.01 8.27 -5.90
N GLU A 110 -6.53 7.40 -5.04
CA GLU A 110 -7.93 7.44 -4.59
C GLU A 110 -8.25 8.77 -3.91
N ILE A 111 -7.42 9.24 -2.98
CA ILE A 111 -7.63 10.51 -2.29
C ILE A 111 -7.62 11.68 -3.30
N LYS A 112 -6.61 11.76 -4.16
CA LYS A 112 -6.49 12.86 -5.13
C LYS A 112 -7.62 12.87 -6.16
N GLN A 113 -8.00 11.71 -6.68
CA GLN A 113 -8.98 11.63 -7.76
C GLN A 113 -10.42 11.62 -7.24
N THR A 114 -10.67 10.91 -6.15
CA THR A 114 -12.01 10.66 -5.66
C THR A 114 -12.47 11.74 -4.70
N LEU A 115 -11.60 12.25 -3.83
CA LEU A 115 -11.90 13.30 -2.87
C LEU A 115 -11.53 14.69 -3.36
N GLN A 116 -11.01 14.80 -4.60
CA GLN A 116 -10.65 16.06 -5.25
C GLN A 116 -9.70 16.94 -4.40
N LEU A 117 -8.79 16.33 -3.64
CA LEU A 117 -7.75 17.02 -2.88
C LEU A 117 -6.61 17.54 -3.79
N ARG A 118 -6.96 18.03 -4.99
CA ARG A 118 -6.00 18.64 -5.91
C ARG A 118 -5.85 20.12 -5.68
N ASP A 119 -6.98 20.78 -5.37
CA ASP A 119 -7.02 22.21 -5.22
C ASP A 119 -7.26 22.55 -3.75
N PHE A 120 -6.27 23.19 -3.15
CA PHE A 120 -6.40 23.65 -1.78
C PHE A 120 -7.18 24.97 -1.76
N VAL A 121 -8.27 24.99 -1.00
CA VAL A 121 -9.15 26.18 -0.87
C VAL A 121 -8.47 27.29 -0.08
N GLY A 122 -7.58 26.92 0.83
CA GLY A 122 -6.83 27.86 1.64
C GLY A 122 -5.34 27.86 1.34
N THR A 123 -4.71 29.02 1.45
CA THR A 123 -3.28 29.23 1.20
C THR A 123 -2.40 29.15 2.45
N ASN A 124 -3.00 29.21 3.64
CA ASN A 124 -2.25 29.10 4.88
C ASN A 124 -2.05 27.63 5.32
N GLU A 125 -1.02 27.41 6.10
CA GLU A 125 -0.62 26.06 6.56
C GLU A 125 -1.75 25.32 7.29
N ASN A 126 -2.50 26.01 8.13
CA ASN A 126 -3.60 25.40 8.89
C ASN A 126 -4.76 25.00 7.99
N ALA A 127 -5.13 25.80 7.00
CA ALA A 127 -6.18 25.47 6.05
C ALA A 127 -5.81 24.24 5.22
N VAL A 128 -4.56 24.15 4.76
CA VAL A 128 -4.04 22.98 4.05
C VAL A 128 -4.08 21.72 4.94
N LYS A 129 -3.61 21.83 6.19
CA LYS A 129 -3.68 20.73 7.16
C LYS A 129 -5.12 20.26 7.40
N TRP A 130 -6.05 21.19 7.62
CA TRP A 130 -7.46 20.89 7.81
C TRP A 130 -8.06 20.17 6.61
N GLN A 131 -7.79 20.62 5.41
CA GLN A 131 -8.29 19.99 4.20
C GLN A 131 -7.74 18.57 4.03
N VAL A 132 -6.45 18.35 4.30
CA VAL A 132 -5.83 17.02 4.27
C VAL A 132 -6.46 16.09 5.31
N TRP A 133 -6.59 16.54 6.56
CA TRP A 133 -7.19 15.72 7.62
C TRP A 133 -8.66 15.40 7.35
N THR A 134 -9.43 16.36 6.85
CA THR A 134 -10.83 16.13 6.44
C THR A 134 -10.91 15.10 5.32
N GLY A 135 -10.02 15.18 4.33
CA GLY A 135 -9.95 14.19 3.25
C GLY A 135 -9.60 12.79 3.74
N LEU A 136 -8.65 12.68 4.67
CA LEU A 136 -8.28 11.39 5.28
C LEU A 136 -9.45 10.81 6.09
N LEU A 137 -10.12 11.63 6.88
CA LEU A 137 -11.30 11.21 7.65
C LEU A 137 -12.43 10.77 6.72
N MET A 138 -12.72 11.53 5.67
CA MET A 138 -13.73 11.16 4.68
C MET A 138 -13.38 9.83 3.99
N HIS A 139 -12.12 9.62 3.62
CA HIS A 139 -11.66 8.35 3.04
C HIS A 139 -11.90 7.20 4.00
N LEU A 140 -11.56 7.35 5.28
CA LEU A 140 -11.78 6.34 6.31
C LEU A 140 -13.26 6.02 6.49
N LEU A 141 -14.11 7.03 6.59
CA LEU A 141 -15.56 6.87 6.73
C LEU A 141 -16.18 6.15 5.52
N LEU A 142 -15.76 6.51 4.31
CA LEU A 142 -16.23 5.85 3.10
C LEU A 142 -15.74 4.39 2.99
N ARG A 143 -14.52 4.10 3.44
CA ARG A 143 -14.02 2.73 3.54
C ARG A 143 -14.80 1.92 4.57
N PHE A 144 -15.11 2.51 5.73
CA PHE A 144 -15.94 1.89 6.75
C PHE A 144 -17.36 1.62 6.22
N LEU A 145 -17.99 2.60 5.60
CA LEU A 145 -19.31 2.47 4.98
C LEU A 145 -19.33 1.34 3.93
N ARG A 146 -18.32 1.29 3.08
CA ARG A 146 -18.14 0.22 2.10
C ARG A 146 -18.07 -1.16 2.77
N HIS A 147 -17.36 -1.26 3.88
CA HIS A 147 -17.22 -2.50 4.64
C HIS A 147 -18.57 -2.93 5.25
N VAL A 148 -19.23 -2.03 5.98
CA VAL A 148 -20.53 -2.31 6.64
C VAL A 148 -21.64 -2.64 5.64
N SER A 149 -21.69 -1.93 4.52
CA SER A 149 -22.68 -2.18 3.45
C SER A 149 -22.35 -3.39 2.57
N ARG A 150 -21.23 -4.07 2.81
CA ARG A 150 -20.72 -5.17 1.96
C ARG A 150 -20.63 -4.79 0.47
N TRP A 151 -20.22 -3.55 0.21
CA TRP A 151 -20.19 -2.97 -1.12
C TRP A 151 -19.20 -3.67 -2.04
N GLY A 152 -19.69 -4.39 -3.07
CA GLY A 152 -18.88 -5.19 -4.00
C GLY A 152 -18.35 -4.44 -5.24
N HIS A 153 -18.67 -3.14 -5.38
CA HIS A 153 -18.23 -2.35 -6.53
C HIS A 153 -17.03 -1.46 -6.20
N SER A 154 -16.55 -0.70 -7.19
CA SER A 154 -15.40 0.19 -7.02
C SER A 154 -15.64 1.26 -5.95
N PHE A 155 -14.54 1.72 -5.35
CA PHE A 155 -14.57 2.81 -4.36
C PHE A 155 -15.12 4.11 -4.96
N SER A 156 -14.71 4.45 -6.19
CA SER A 156 -15.18 5.65 -6.89
C SER A 156 -16.70 5.65 -7.11
N ARG A 157 -17.30 4.48 -7.38
CA ARG A 157 -18.75 4.36 -7.52
C ARG A 157 -19.47 4.56 -6.18
N CYS A 158 -18.93 4.01 -5.10
CA CYS A 158 -19.46 4.25 -3.74
C CYS A 158 -19.47 5.75 -3.42
N VAL A 159 -18.36 6.43 -3.67
CA VAL A 159 -18.23 7.88 -3.45
C VAL A 159 -19.23 8.67 -4.31
N GLY A 160 -19.42 8.28 -5.57
CA GLY A 160 -20.41 8.91 -6.45
C GLY A 160 -21.82 8.84 -5.88
N ILE A 161 -22.25 7.66 -5.40
CA ILE A 161 -23.56 7.46 -4.79
C ILE A 161 -23.70 8.28 -3.49
N VAL A 162 -22.71 8.25 -2.62
CA VAL A 162 -22.72 9.04 -1.39
C VAL A 162 -22.84 10.53 -1.70
N ARG A 163 -22.12 11.04 -2.70
CA ARG A 163 -22.22 12.45 -3.13
C ARG A 163 -23.63 12.84 -3.57
N THR A 164 -24.32 11.99 -4.33
CA THR A 164 -25.69 12.27 -4.78
C THR A 164 -26.70 12.22 -3.63
N ALA A 165 -26.43 11.42 -2.60
CA ALA A 165 -27.29 11.25 -1.44
C ALA A 165 -27.08 12.31 -0.34
N LEU A 166 -25.97 13.06 -0.33
CA LEU A 166 -25.63 14.02 0.74
C LEU A 166 -26.70 15.10 0.95
N TRP A 167 -27.45 15.43 -0.09
CA TRP A 167 -28.46 16.51 -0.06
C TRP A 167 -29.90 15.97 0.07
N VAL A 168 -30.04 14.66 0.17
CA VAL A 168 -31.36 13.98 0.27
C VAL A 168 -31.41 13.24 1.60
N LYS A 169 -32.52 13.37 2.32
CA LYS A 169 -32.74 12.61 3.56
C LYS A 169 -33.08 11.15 3.19
N THR A 170 -32.04 10.33 3.03
CA THR A 170 -32.16 8.93 2.60
C THR A 170 -31.30 8.06 3.51
N ASP A 171 -31.77 6.85 3.83
CA ASP A 171 -30.91 5.85 4.48
C ASP A 171 -29.80 5.41 3.53
N LEU A 172 -28.59 5.74 3.90
CA LEU A 172 -27.40 5.47 3.09
C LEU A 172 -27.12 3.97 2.95
N GLY A 173 -27.44 3.19 3.98
CA GLY A 173 -27.27 1.74 3.97
C GLY A 173 -28.27 1.07 3.00
N GLU A 174 -29.51 1.51 2.96
CA GLU A 174 -30.49 1.05 1.99
C GLU A 174 -30.13 1.45 0.57
N LEU A 175 -29.74 2.70 0.39
CA LEU A 175 -29.32 3.21 -0.92
C LEU A 175 -28.16 2.37 -1.52
N LEU A 176 -27.15 2.07 -0.73
CA LEU A 176 -26.03 1.25 -1.17
C LEU A 176 -26.44 -0.21 -1.44
N ARG A 177 -27.35 -0.76 -0.66
CA ARG A 177 -27.91 -2.10 -0.90
C ARG A 177 -28.70 -2.16 -2.21
N CYS A 178 -29.57 -1.20 -2.48
CA CYS A 178 -30.36 -1.14 -3.69
C CYS A 178 -29.51 -0.96 -4.96
N TYR A 179 -28.54 -0.08 -4.93
CA TYR A 179 -27.65 0.15 -6.09
C TYR A 179 -26.65 -0.97 -6.34
N GLY A 180 -26.47 -1.87 -5.38
CA GLY A 180 -25.65 -3.09 -5.55
C GLY A 180 -26.35 -4.19 -6.33
N THR A 181 -27.71 -4.17 -6.37
CA THR A 181 -28.52 -5.27 -6.91
C THR A 181 -29.12 -5.00 -8.30
N ALA A 182 -29.10 -3.78 -8.79
CA ALA A 182 -29.67 -3.43 -10.10
C ALA A 182 -28.78 -3.93 -11.24
N GLY A 183 -28.84 -5.23 -11.56
CA GLY A 183 -28.29 -5.75 -12.81
C GLY A 183 -27.48 -7.05 -12.76
N GLY A 184 -27.85 -8.05 -11.95
CA GLY A 184 -27.25 -9.37 -12.11
C GLY A 184 -27.63 -10.38 -11.04
N PRO A 185 -27.56 -11.69 -11.34
CA PRO A 185 -27.80 -12.73 -10.35
C PRO A 185 -26.87 -12.53 -9.17
N HIS A 186 -27.37 -12.79 -7.96
CA HIS A 186 -26.60 -12.74 -6.72
C HIS A 186 -25.28 -13.50 -6.85
N ARG A 187 -24.23 -12.83 -7.21
CA ARG A 187 -22.88 -13.37 -7.00
C ARG A 187 -22.61 -13.23 -5.50
N PRO A 188 -22.32 -14.32 -4.79
CA PRO A 188 -21.82 -14.20 -3.44
C PRO A 188 -20.57 -13.35 -3.54
N VAL A 189 -20.63 -12.17 -2.90
CA VAL A 189 -19.44 -11.31 -2.78
C VAL A 189 -18.47 -12.10 -1.92
N LEU A 190 -17.44 -12.65 -2.54
CA LEU A 190 -16.29 -13.13 -1.81
C LEU A 190 -15.73 -11.91 -1.07
N VAL A 191 -16.10 -11.82 0.20
CA VAL A 191 -15.51 -10.83 1.11
C VAL A 191 -14.04 -11.16 1.16
N ALA A 192 -13.23 -10.39 0.43
CA ALA A 192 -11.82 -10.42 0.67
C ALA A 192 -11.65 -10.19 2.18
N LYS A 193 -11.02 -11.14 2.88
CA LYS A 193 -10.64 -11.00 4.27
C LYS A 193 -9.59 -9.88 4.32
N GLU A 194 -10.06 -8.63 4.32
CA GLU A 194 -9.19 -7.53 4.67
C GLU A 194 -8.97 -7.62 6.18
N PRO A 195 -7.74 -7.59 6.67
CA PRO A 195 -7.48 -7.64 8.09
C PRO A 195 -8.21 -6.49 8.78
N PHE A 196 -9.03 -6.80 9.76
CA PHE A 196 -9.66 -5.83 10.65
C PHE A 196 -8.57 -4.97 11.31
N LEU A 197 -8.81 -3.68 11.41
CA LEU A 197 -8.00 -2.83 12.27
C LEU A 197 -8.14 -3.35 13.71
N PRO A 198 -7.04 -3.61 14.44
CA PRO A 198 -7.09 -4.05 15.82
C PRO A 198 -7.95 -3.10 16.66
N GLY A 199 -8.92 -3.62 17.39
CA GLY A 199 -9.82 -2.84 18.24
C GLY A 199 -11.24 -2.63 17.68
N PHE A 200 -11.54 -2.99 16.42
CA PHE A 200 -12.88 -2.87 15.83
C PHE A 200 -13.70 -4.16 15.81
N GLU A 201 -13.17 -5.23 16.32
CA GLU A 201 -13.83 -6.56 16.34
C GLU A 201 -15.13 -6.58 17.16
N ALA A 202 -15.22 -5.74 18.20
CA ALA A 202 -16.40 -5.67 19.07
C ALA A 202 -17.63 -4.97 18.45
N PHE A 203 -17.43 -4.15 17.41
CA PHE A 203 -18.53 -3.41 16.78
C PHE A 203 -19.35 -4.23 15.76
N SER A 204 -18.77 -5.30 15.21
CA SER A 204 -19.47 -6.11 14.21
C SER A 204 -20.50 -7.09 14.81
N SER A 205 -20.29 -7.51 16.05
CA SER A 205 -21.19 -8.46 16.72
C SER A 205 -22.47 -7.84 17.29
N SER A 206 -22.46 -6.54 17.60
CA SER A 206 -23.62 -5.84 18.15
C SER A 206 -24.66 -5.40 17.11
N LEU A 207 -24.26 -5.29 15.82
CA LEU A 207 -25.15 -4.89 14.74
C LEU A 207 -25.88 -6.07 14.05
N VAL A 208 -25.44 -7.31 14.26
CA VAL A 208 -26.02 -8.52 13.68
C VAL A 208 -27.07 -9.14 14.62
N GLY A 209 -27.14 -8.73 15.89
CA GLY A 209 -27.98 -9.32 16.92
C GLY A 209 -29.40 -8.76 17.07
N GLN A 210 -29.87 -7.81 16.25
CA GLN A 210 -31.17 -7.17 16.38
C GLN A 210 -32.11 -7.35 15.17
N GLN A 211 -32.05 -8.45 14.47
CA GLN A 211 -33.12 -8.88 13.56
C GLN A 211 -33.30 -10.39 13.71
N GLY A 212 -34.03 -10.77 14.76
CA GLY A 212 -34.72 -12.01 14.94
C GLY A 212 -36.21 -11.74 14.97
#